data_a76b2e3def3efb3f5e7d059b75aeb2fe
#
_entry.id   a76b2e3def3efb3f5e7d059b75aeb2fe
#
_cell.length_a   1.000
_cell.length_b   1.000
_cell.length_c   1.000
_cell.angle_alpha   90.00
_cell.angle_beta   90.00
_cell.angle_gamma   90.00
#
_symmetry.space_group_name_H-M   'P 1'
#
loop_
_entity.id
_entity.type
_entity.pdbx_description
1 polymer ?
#
loop_
_entity_poly.entity_id
_entity_poly.type
_entity_poly.pdbx_seq_one_letter_code
_entity_poly.pdbx_strand_id
1 'polypeptide(L)'
;MSVKDVVKLIEENEVRFIDLRFTDTKGKQQHVSVPARVLLEDPEEWFENGQAFDGSSIGGWKGIQASDMTLKPDAATAYIDPFYDDATVVLTCDVIDPANGQGYARDPRSIAKRAEAYLKSSGMGDTAFFGPEPEFFVFDGIEWETTMQGTRYKIHSEEAAWSSGESYDGQNTGHRPFVKGGYFPVAPVDSGQDLRSACVNILEEI
;
A
#
# COMPACT_ATOMS: atom_id res chain seq x y z
N MET A 1 -12.52 -9.69 -9.61
CA MET A 1 -13.92 -9.44 -9.17
C MET A 1 -14.62 -8.55 -10.19
N SER A 2 -15.95 -8.68 -10.33
CA SER A 2 -16.81 -7.75 -11.07
C SER A 2 -17.37 -6.67 -10.12
N VAL A 3 -17.99 -5.62 -10.65
CA VAL A 3 -18.71 -4.62 -9.83
C VAL A 3 -19.73 -5.27 -8.91
N LYS A 4 -20.47 -6.28 -9.41
CA LYS A 4 -21.46 -7.04 -8.61
C LYS A 4 -20.82 -7.80 -7.45
N ASP A 5 -19.62 -8.35 -7.65
CA ASP A 5 -18.90 -9.03 -6.57
C ASP A 5 -18.45 -8.04 -5.50
N VAL A 6 -18.06 -6.82 -5.88
CA VAL A 6 -17.69 -5.76 -4.92
C VAL A 6 -18.92 -5.32 -4.11
N VAL A 7 -20.08 -5.13 -4.75
CA VAL A 7 -21.32 -4.81 -4.03
C VAL A 7 -21.66 -5.91 -3.02
N LYS A 8 -21.58 -7.16 -3.43
CA LYS A 8 -21.79 -8.30 -2.54
C LYS A 8 -20.80 -8.32 -1.38
N LEU A 9 -19.52 -8.06 -1.64
CA LEU A 9 -18.47 -7.97 -0.61
C LEU A 9 -18.81 -6.88 0.42
N ILE A 10 -19.29 -5.72 -0.04
CA ILE A 10 -19.71 -4.60 0.80
C ILE A 10 -20.89 -4.99 1.70
N GLU A 11 -21.91 -5.61 1.13
CA GLU A 11 -23.11 -6.00 1.85
C GLU A 11 -22.86 -7.12 2.88
N GLU A 12 -22.13 -8.16 2.48
CA GLU A 12 -21.82 -9.31 3.35
C GLU A 12 -20.93 -8.97 4.55
N ASN A 13 -20.09 -7.93 4.42
CA ASN A 13 -19.16 -7.50 5.46
C ASN A 13 -19.57 -6.19 6.16
N GLU A 14 -20.79 -5.71 5.92
CA GLU A 14 -21.30 -4.47 6.51
C GLU A 14 -20.33 -3.28 6.35
N VAL A 15 -19.70 -3.18 5.16
CA VAL A 15 -18.65 -2.19 4.87
C VAL A 15 -19.18 -0.77 5.00
N ARG A 16 -18.45 0.06 5.70
CA ARG A 16 -18.80 1.47 5.95
C ARG A 16 -18.09 2.45 5.04
N PHE A 17 -16.86 2.12 4.62
CA PHE A 17 -16.03 3.00 3.82
C PHE A 17 -15.42 2.28 2.62
N ILE A 18 -15.22 3.04 1.54
CA ILE A 18 -14.43 2.63 0.38
C ILE A 18 -13.16 3.48 0.37
N ASP A 19 -12.01 2.82 0.33
CA ASP A 19 -10.70 3.46 0.31
C ASP A 19 -10.08 3.32 -1.08
N LEU A 20 -10.02 4.42 -1.81
CA LEU A 20 -9.52 4.51 -3.18
C LEU A 20 -8.03 4.78 -3.17
N ARG A 21 -7.21 3.80 -3.48
CA ARG A 21 -5.75 3.89 -3.40
C ARG A 21 -5.11 4.08 -4.77
N PHE A 22 -4.12 4.95 -4.83
CA PHE A 22 -3.28 5.19 -5.99
C PHE A 22 -1.85 5.51 -5.57
N THR A 23 -0.89 5.46 -6.51
CA THR A 23 0.52 5.68 -6.19
C THR A 23 1.00 6.98 -6.81
N ASP A 24 1.71 7.82 -6.06
CA ASP A 24 2.32 9.04 -6.58
C ASP A 24 3.67 8.77 -7.29
N THR A 25 4.25 9.80 -7.89
CA THR A 25 5.52 9.69 -8.63
C THR A 25 6.74 9.38 -7.75
N LYS A 26 6.60 9.47 -6.43
CA LYS A 26 7.65 9.08 -5.47
C LYS A 26 7.52 7.63 -4.99
N GLY A 27 6.49 6.90 -5.48
CA GLY A 27 6.20 5.55 -5.05
C GLY A 27 5.39 5.47 -3.74
N LYS A 28 4.92 6.61 -3.21
CA LYS A 28 4.08 6.63 -2.02
C LYS A 28 2.64 6.33 -2.39
N GLN A 29 2.01 5.42 -1.63
CA GLN A 29 0.58 5.18 -1.75
C GLN A 29 -0.21 6.35 -1.15
N GLN A 30 -1.14 6.88 -1.92
CA GLN A 30 -2.07 7.94 -1.56
C GLN A 30 -3.49 7.38 -1.59
N HIS A 31 -4.44 8.04 -0.93
CA HIS A 31 -5.81 7.57 -0.92
C HIS A 31 -6.86 8.69 -0.78
N VAL A 32 -8.09 8.33 -1.13
CA VAL A 32 -9.31 9.08 -0.83
C VAL A 32 -10.33 8.08 -0.29
N SER A 33 -10.89 8.35 0.88
CA SER A 33 -11.94 7.50 1.47
C SER A 33 -13.31 8.14 1.31
N VAL A 34 -14.29 7.35 0.92
CA VAL A 34 -15.69 7.77 0.80
C VAL A 34 -16.60 6.81 1.56
N PRO A 35 -17.77 7.25 2.08
CA PRO A 35 -18.75 6.33 2.65
C PRO A 35 -19.24 5.31 1.61
N ALA A 36 -19.41 4.05 1.99
CA ALA A 36 -19.83 2.97 1.09
C ALA A 36 -21.17 3.25 0.40
N ARG A 37 -22.07 4.00 1.04
CA ARG A 37 -23.35 4.41 0.45
C ARG A 37 -23.21 5.15 -0.88
N VAL A 38 -22.09 5.89 -1.08
CA VAL A 38 -21.86 6.64 -2.33
C VAL A 38 -21.69 5.70 -3.51
N LEU A 39 -21.00 4.59 -3.33
CA LEU A 39 -20.89 3.53 -4.33
C LEU A 39 -22.23 2.80 -4.51
N LEU A 40 -22.94 2.52 -3.42
CA LEU A 40 -24.18 1.74 -3.45
C LEU A 40 -25.39 2.48 -4.05
N GLU A 41 -25.35 3.80 -4.24
CA GLU A 41 -26.40 4.58 -4.93
C GLU A 41 -26.54 4.15 -6.39
N ASP A 42 -25.45 4.03 -7.14
CA ASP A 42 -25.38 3.47 -8.50
C ASP A 42 -24.00 2.89 -8.75
N PRO A 43 -23.80 1.60 -8.44
CA PRO A 43 -22.46 0.99 -8.52
C PRO A 43 -21.83 1.01 -9.92
N GLU A 44 -22.62 0.72 -10.96
CA GLU A 44 -22.10 0.66 -12.33
C GLU A 44 -21.65 2.05 -12.81
N GLU A 45 -22.50 3.08 -12.60
CA GLU A 45 -22.16 4.46 -12.93
C GLU A 45 -20.95 4.96 -12.13
N TRP A 46 -20.87 4.62 -10.84
CA TRP A 46 -19.76 5.04 -9.99
C TRP A 46 -18.41 4.44 -10.43
N PHE A 47 -18.38 3.17 -10.79
CA PHE A 47 -17.18 2.54 -11.35
C PHE A 47 -16.83 3.09 -12.74
N GLU A 48 -17.81 3.48 -13.55
CA GLU A 48 -17.58 4.06 -14.87
C GLU A 48 -17.07 5.50 -14.79
N ASN A 49 -17.66 6.34 -13.95
CA ASN A 49 -17.30 7.75 -13.81
C ASN A 49 -16.11 7.98 -12.86
N GLY A 50 -15.94 7.13 -11.86
CA GLY A 50 -14.89 7.25 -10.85
C GLY A 50 -15.16 8.36 -9.82
N GLN A 51 -14.16 8.61 -8.98
CA GLN A 51 -14.18 9.61 -7.91
C GLN A 51 -13.27 10.80 -8.26
N ALA A 52 -13.84 11.99 -8.31
CA ALA A 52 -13.06 13.21 -8.51
C ALA A 52 -12.19 13.54 -7.28
N PHE A 53 -11.00 14.06 -7.51
CA PHE A 53 -10.11 14.56 -6.48
C PHE A 53 -9.21 15.68 -6.99
N ASP A 54 -8.60 16.44 -6.07
CA ASP A 54 -7.69 17.53 -6.38
C ASP A 54 -6.25 17.03 -6.57
N GLY A 55 -5.84 16.90 -7.83
CA GLY A 55 -4.49 16.49 -8.21
C GLY A 55 -3.38 17.50 -7.87
N SER A 56 -3.72 18.76 -7.52
CA SER A 56 -2.73 19.74 -7.06
C SER A 56 -2.19 19.44 -5.66
N SER A 57 -2.93 18.62 -4.90
CA SER A 57 -2.49 18.12 -3.59
C SER A 57 -1.38 17.09 -3.70
N ILE A 58 -1.15 16.52 -4.88
CA ILE A 58 -0.09 15.53 -5.13
C ILE A 58 1.13 16.22 -5.71
N GLY A 59 2.23 16.17 -4.97
CA GLY A 59 3.47 16.85 -5.34
C GLY A 59 3.99 16.45 -6.73
N GLY A 60 4.14 17.44 -7.59
CA GLY A 60 4.66 17.27 -8.94
C GLY A 60 3.63 16.83 -10.00
N TRP A 61 2.32 16.79 -9.66
CA TRP A 61 1.28 16.43 -10.61
C TRP A 61 0.70 17.65 -11.33
N LYS A 62 -0.34 18.23 -10.82
CA LYS A 62 -1.08 19.33 -11.46
C LYS A 62 -0.86 20.66 -10.75
N GLY A 63 -1.03 21.75 -11.48
CA GLY A 63 -1.16 23.08 -10.87
C GLY A 63 -2.62 23.35 -10.48
N ILE A 64 -2.81 24.30 -9.58
CA ILE A 64 -4.15 24.64 -9.04
C ILE A 64 -5.18 25.05 -10.11
N GLN A 65 -4.72 25.58 -11.26
CA GLN A 65 -5.61 26.02 -12.36
C GLN A 65 -6.16 24.85 -13.20
N ALA A 66 -5.64 23.62 -13.03
CA ALA A 66 -6.07 22.44 -13.77
C ALA A 66 -5.98 21.22 -12.86
N SER A 67 -6.46 21.37 -11.63
CA SER A 67 -6.26 20.39 -10.55
C SER A 67 -7.18 19.18 -10.61
N ASP A 68 -8.32 19.29 -11.28
CA ASP A 68 -9.31 18.21 -11.35
C ASP A 68 -8.73 16.95 -11.98
N MET A 69 -8.86 15.85 -11.26
CA MET A 69 -8.47 14.50 -11.69
C MET A 69 -9.51 13.49 -11.21
N THR A 70 -9.50 12.32 -11.82
CA THR A 70 -10.44 11.25 -11.48
C THR A 70 -9.69 9.98 -11.08
N LEU A 71 -10.06 9.40 -9.94
CA LEU A 71 -9.70 8.04 -9.55
C LEU A 71 -10.72 7.08 -10.17
N LYS A 72 -10.29 6.23 -11.07
CA LYS A 72 -11.12 5.19 -11.67
C LYS A 72 -10.84 3.85 -10.98
N PRO A 73 -11.77 3.34 -10.16
CA PRO A 73 -11.52 2.12 -9.39
C PRO A 73 -11.44 0.89 -10.28
N ASP A 74 -10.58 -0.04 -9.90
CA ASP A 74 -10.48 -1.36 -10.53
C ASP A 74 -11.13 -2.42 -9.62
N ALA A 75 -12.31 -2.90 -10.00
CA ALA A 75 -13.06 -3.88 -9.22
C ALA A 75 -12.29 -5.19 -8.98
N ALA A 76 -11.34 -5.54 -9.87
CA ALA A 76 -10.53 -6.75 -9.72
C ALA A 76 -9.57 -6.69 -8.52
N THR A 77 -9.31 -5.49 -8.00
CA THR A 77 -8.37 -5.25 -6.89
C THR A 77 -9.04 -5.12 -5.52
N ALA A 78 -10.34 -5.38 -5.43
CA ALA A 78 -11.10 -5.19 -4.20
C ALA A 78 -10.71 -6.21 -3.12
N TYR A 79 -10.48 -5.72 -1.90
CA TYR A 79 -10.31 -6.53 -0.70
C TYR A 79 -10.75 -5.75 0.54
N ILE A 80 -11.04 -6.46 1.65
CA ILE A 80 -11.29 -5.84 2.96
C ILE A 80 -9.96 -5.56 3.63
N ASP A 81 -9.72 -4.30 4.06
CA ASP A 81 -8.53 -3.97 4.83
C ASP A 81 -8.65 -4.54 6.26
N PRO A 82 -7.74 -5.43 6.67
CA PRO A 82 -7.85 -6.11 7.96
C PRO A 82 -7.41 -5.24 9.16
N PHE A 83 -6.93 -4.01 8.92
CA PHE A 83 -6.33 -3.16 9.95
C PHE A 83 -7.22 -2.00 10.38
N TYR A 84 -8.36 -1.76 9.71
CA TYR A 84 -9.30 -0.71 10.11
C TYR A 84 -10.35 -1.24 11.08
N ASP A 85 -10.71 -0.43 12.08
CA ASP A 85 -11.77 -0.73 13.03
C ASP A 85 -13.15 -0.80 12.36
N ASP A 86 -13.43 0.15 11.45
CA ASP A 86 -14.61 0.13 10.60
C ASP A 86 -14.32 -0.65 9.32
N ALA A 87 -15.15 -1.63 8.97
CA ALA A 87 -14.99 -2.44 7.78
C ALA A 87 -14.86 -1.53 6.53
N THR A 88 -13.74 -1.67 5.84
CA THR A 88 -13.34 -0.82 4.72
C THR A 88 -12.92 -1.67 3.54
N VAL A 89 -13.55 -1.45 2.37
CA VAL A 89 -13.09 -2.03 1.12
C VAL A 89 -12.02 -1.14 0.50
N VAL A 90 -10.90 -1.72 0.13
CA VAL A 90 -9.85 -1.06 -0.65
C VAL A 90 -10.05 -1.36 -2.12
N LEU A 91 -9.89 -0.33 -2.95
CA LEU A 91 -9.86 -0.41 -4.41
C LEU A 91 -8.63 0.32 -4.93
N THR A 92 -7.80 -0.35 -5.73
CA THR A 92 -6.71 0.30 -6.45
C THR A 92 -7.28 1.02 -7.67
N CYS A 93 -6.86 2.27 -7.88
CA CYS A 93 -7.40 3.13 -8.93
C CYS A 93 -6.39 3.43 -10.02
N ASP A 94 -6.89 3.55 -11.24
CA ASP A 94 -6.23 4.31 -12.29
C ASP A 94 -6.47 5.79 -12.08
N VAL A 95 -5.51 6.63 -12.42
CA VAL A 95 -5.66 8.08 -12.38
C VAL A 95 -5.91 8.59 -13.79
N ILE A 96 -7.05 9.23 -13.99
CA ILE A 96 -7.48 9.74 -15.29
C ILE A 96 -7.37 11.26 -15.32
N ASP A 97 -6.84 11.80 -16.42
CA ASP A 97 -6.87 13.24 -16.69
C ASP A 97 -8.18 13.59 -17.41
N PRO A 98 -9.14 14.28 -16.76
CA PRO A 98 -10.43 14.57 -17.35
C PRO A 98 -10.32 15.48 -18.60
N ALA A 99 -9.23 16.21 -18.77
CA ALA A 99 -9.03 17.07 -19.95
C ALA A 99 -8.93 16.27 -21.26
N ASN A 100 -8.54 15.01 -21.20
CA ASN A 100 -8.38 14.16 -22.40
C ASN A 100 -8.98 12.75 -22.24
N GLY A 101 -9.49 12.40 -21.06
CA GLY A 101 -10.07 11.09 -20.76
C GLY A 101 -9.05 9.93 -20.75
N GLN A 102 -7.74 10.24 -20.72
CA GLN A 102 -6.68 9.25 -20.77
C GLN A 102 -6.06 9.02 -19.38
N GLY A 103 -5.42 7.87 -19.20
CA GLY A 103 -4.59 7.62 -18.03
C GLY A 103 -3.52 8.70 -17.88
N TYR A 104 -3.42 9.26 -16.68
CA TYR A 104 -2.50 10.35 -16.41
C TYR A 104 -1.03 9.93 -16.67
N ALA A 105 -0.29 10.76 -17.39
CA ALA A 105 1.06 10.41 -17.85
C ALA A 105 2.06 10.14 -16.72
N ARG A 106 1.83 10.72 -15.54
CA ARG A 106 2.69 10.56 -14.34
C ARG A 106 2.14 9.56 -13.34
N ASP A 107 1.03 8.89 -13.65
CA ASP A 107 0.52 7.80 -12.83
C ASP A 107 1.34 6.53 -13.08
N PRO A 108 2.03 5.97 -12.05
CA PRO A 108 2.83 4.75 -12.20
C PRO A 108 2.03 3.54 -12.69
N ARG A 109 0.78 3.40 -12.27
CA ARG A 109 -0.10 2.31 -12.72
C ARG A 109 -0.42 2.43 -14.22
N SER A 110 -0.70 3.64 -14.71
CA SER A 110 -0.89 3.89 -16.13
C SER A 110 0.37 3.60 -16.96
N ILE A 111 1.56 3.87 -16.40
CA ILE A 111 2.84 3.51 -17.04
C ILE A 111 2.98 2.00 -17.14
N ALA A 112 2.71 1.26 -16.06
CA ALA A 112 2.78 -0.19 -16.03
C ALA A 112 1.81 -0.84 -17.05
N LYS A 113 0.57 -0.36 -17.11
CA LYS A 113 -0.42 -0.81 -18.11
C LYS A 113 0.03 -0.56 -19.55
N ARG A 114 0.66 0.58 -19.83
CA ARG A 114 1.24 0.86 -21.17
C ARG A 114 2.42 -0.07 -21.48
N ALA A 115 3.26 -0.36 -20.50
CA ALA A 115 4.38 -1.30 -20.67
C ALA A 115 3.89 -2.72 -20.96
N GLU A 116 2.86 -3.17 -20.25
CA GLU A 116 2.23 -4.48 -20.50
C GLU A 116 1.58 -4.54 -21.91
N ALA A 117 0.87 -3.49 -22.32
CA ALA A 117 0.30 -3.40 -23.65
C ALA A 117 1.40 -3.41 -24.75
N TYR A 118 2.52 -2.74 -24.50
CA TYR A 118 3.66 -2.75 -25.42
C TYR A 118 4.29 -4.14 -25.51
N LEU A 119 4.48 -4.84 -24.39
CA LEU A 119 5.01 -6.21 -24.39
C LEU A 119 4.17 -7.11 -25.32
N LYS A 120 2.84 -7.10 -25.15
CA LYS A 120 1.92 -7.87 -26.00
C LYS A 120 1.99 -7.46 -27.47
N SER A 121 1.95 -6.16 -27.75
CA SER A 121 1.94 -5.65 -29.13
C SER A 121 3.27 -5.84 -29.88
N SER A 122 4.39 -5.90 -29.16
CA SER A 122 5.71 -6.15 -29.74
C SER A 122 5.93 -7.59 -30.18
N GLY A 123 5.09 -8.53 -29.71
CA GLY A 123 5.24 -9.97 -29.97
C GLY A 123 6.40 -10.62 -29.20
N MET A 124 7.08 -9.90 -28.31
CA MET A 124 8.15 -10.46 -27.48
C MET A 124 7.63 -11.36 -26.34
N GLY A 125 6.41 -11.12 -25.88
CA GLY A 125 5.76 -11.89 -24.83
C GLY A 125 4.37 -11.38 -24.57
N ASP A 126 3.57 -12.16 -23.86
CA ASP A 126 2.20 -11.83 -23.45
C ASP A 126 2.08 -11.55 -21.95
N THR A 127 3.07 -11.99 -21.17
CA THR A 127 3.07 -11.88 -19.71
C THR A 127 4.47 -11.56 -19.20
N ALA A 128 4.55 -10.69 -18.20
CA ALA A 128 5.77 -10.42 -17.42
C ALA A 128 5.53 -10.85 -15.97
N PHE A 129 6.46 -11.63 -15.42
CA PHE A 129 6.43 -12.05 -14.02
C PHE A 129 7.43 -11.23 -13.22
N PHE A 130 7.02 -10.79 -12.04
CA PHE A 130 7.86 -10.05 -11.10
C PHE A 130 7.86 -10.79 -9.75
N GLY A 131 9.02 -10.88 -9.13
CA GLY A 131 9.19 -11.41 -7.77
C GLY A 131 9.61 -10.28 -6.84
N PRO A 132 8.69 -9.55 -6.19
CA PRO A 132 9.06 -8.48 -5.27
C PRO A 132 9.70 -9.05 -4.01
N GLU A 133 10.75 -8.37 -3.53
CA GLU A 133 11.46 -8.70 -2.29
C GLU A 133 11.41 -7.47 -1.36
N PRO A 134 10.26 -7.18 -0.72
CA PRO A 134 10.15 -6.05 0.19
C PRO A 134 10.96 -6.29 1.45
N GLU A 135 11.93 -5.42 1.73
CA GLU A 135 12.79 -5.46 2.90
C GLU A 135 12.43 -4.35 3.87
N PHE A 136 12.36 -4.65 5.16
CA PHE A 136 12.09 -3.67 6.21
C PHE A 136 12.79 -4.04 7.51
N PHE A 137 12.98 -3.04 8.37
CA PHE A 137 13.49 -3.23 9.73
C PHE A 137 12.32 -3.24 10.72
N VAL A 138 12.43 -4.08 11.75
CA VAL A 138 11.51 -4.09 12.89
C VAL A 138 12.25 -3.49 14.09
N PHE A 139 11.67 -2.45 14.69
CA PHE A 139 12.21 -1.78 15.86
C PHE A 139 11.22 -1.84 17.02
N ASP A 140 11.71 -1.97 18.24
CA ASP A 140 10.91 -1.82 19.45
C ASP A 140 10.63 -0.35 19.76
N GLY A 141 11.49 0.54 19.26
CA GLY A 141 11.30 1.98 19.36
C GLY A 141 12.36 2.77 18.60
N ILE A 142 12.04 4.00 18.32
CA ILE A 142 12.97 4.97 17.75
C ILE A 142 12.79 6.33 18.41
N GLU A 143 13.90 6.92 18.86
CA GLU A 143 13.97 8.30 19.30
C GLU A 143 14.76 9.09 18.26
N TRP A 144 14.29 10.28 17.91
CA TRP A 144 14.99 11.14 16.98
C TRP A 144 14.79 12.61 17.34
N GLU A 145 15.79 13.41 17.03
CA GLU A 145 15.77 14.85 17.25
C GLU A 145 16.44 15.56 16.08
N THR A 146 15.79 16.61 15.60
CA THR A 146 16.36 17.52 14.60
C THR A 146 16.33 18.94 15.14
N THR A 147 17.52 19.53 15.24
CA THR A 147 17.73 20.91 15.71
C THR A 147 18.50 21.69 14.66
N MET A 148 18.64 22.99 14.86
CA MET A 148 19.49 23.84 14.01
C MET A 148 20.99 23.44 14.11
N GLN A 149 21.41 22.76 15.18
CA GLN A 149 22.78 22.32 15.40
C GLN A 149 23.07 20.93 14.84
N GLY A 150 22.05 20.13 14.55
CA GLY A 150 22.23 18.79 14.03
C GLY A 150 21.03 17.88 14.22
N THR A 151 21.21 16.65 13.80
CA THR A 151 20.21 15.58 13.92
C THR A 151 20.83 14.38 14.63
N ARG A 152 20.08 13.77 15.54
CA ARG A 152 20.45 12.50 16.17
C ARG A 152 19.25 11.55 16.14
N TYR A 153 19.55 10.25 16.22
CA TYR A 153 18.57 9.21 16.45
C TYR A 153 19.12 8.11 17.33
N LYS A 154 18.22 7.41 18.03
CA LYS A 154 18.51 6.20 18.79
C LYS A 154 17.46 5.16 18.42
N ILE A 155 17.92 3.97 18.04
CA ILE A 155 17.06 2.84 17.70
C ILE A 155 17.12 1.85 18.86
N HIS A 156 15.94 1.43 19.33
CA HIS A 156 15.75 0.36 20.28
C HIS A 156 15.32 -0.90 19.51
N SER A 157 16.06 -1.97 19.67
CA SER A 157 15.74 -3.27 19.06
C SER A 157 16.35 -4.38 19.92
N GLU A 158 15.54 -5.32 20.35
CA GLU A 158 16.02 -6.44 21.16
C GLU A 158 17.02 -7.32 20.45
N GLU A 159 17.01 -7.32 19.12
CA GLU A 159 17.96 -8.07 18.28
C GLU A 159 19.26 -7.31 18.01
N ALA A 160 19.31 -6.02 18.28
CA ALA A 160 20.48 -5.20 17.94
C ALA A 160 21.60 -5.34 18.96
N ALA A 161 22.84 -5.49 18.48
CA ALA A 161 24.01 -5.63 19.32
C ALA A 161 24.20 -4.45 20.29
N TRP A 162 23.82 -3.23 19.90
CA TRP A 162 23.92 -2.03 20.74
C TRP A 162 22.87 -1.96 21.87
N SER A 163 21.82 -2.81 21.81
CA SER A 163 20.78 -2.90 22.86
C SER A 163 21.07 -4.02 23.88
N SER A 164 22.28 -4.57 23.94
CA SER A 164 22.61 -5.71 24.76
C SER A 164 22.47 -5.49 26.29
N GLY A 165 22.42 -4.24 26.74
CA GLY A 165 22.20 -3.88 28.15
C GLY A 165 20.75 -3.53 28.49
N GLU A 166 19.85 -3.53 27.52
CA GLU A 166 18.45 -3.15 27.70
C GLU A 166 17.58 -4.36 28.04
N SER A 167 16.44 -4.10 28.69
CA SER A 167 15.38 -5.09 28.97
C SER A 167 14.11 -4.68 28.28
N TYR A 168 13.41 -5.66 27.74
CA TYR A 168 12.11 -5.52 27.04
C TYR A 168 11.04 -6.31 27.80
N ASP A 169 9.80 -6.29 27.37
CA ASP A 169 8.68 -7.02 28.04
C ASP A 169 8.98 -8.52 28.19
N GLY A 170 9.64 -9.12 27.20
CA GLY A 170 10.15 -10.50 27.24
C GLY A 170 11.47 -10.65 28.01
N GLN A 171 11.96 -9.60 28.70
CA GLN A 171 13.28 -9.48 29.29
C GLN A 171 14.41 -9.48 28.25
N ASN A 172 15.67 -9.48 28.70
CA ASN A 172 16.82 -9.56 27.81
C ASN A 172 17.09 -11.03 27.45
N THR A 173 16.83 -11.38 26.21
CA THR A 173 16.99 -12.76 25.70
C THR A 173 18.46 -13.19 25.58
N GLY A 174 19.41 -12.24 25.66
CA GLY A 174 20.85 -12.50 25.51
C GLY A 174 21.32 -12.78 24.09
N HIS A 175 20.40 -13.06 23.17
CA HIS A 175 20.74 -13.34 21.78
C HIS A 175 20.82 -12.06 20.97
N ARG A 176 21.84 -11.94 20.12
CA ARG A 176 22.05 -10.82 19.19
C ARG A 176 22.65 -11.35 17.90
N PRO A 177 21.88 -11.44 16.82
CA PRO A 177 22.42 -11.84 15.54
C PRO A 177 23.43 -10.81 15.03
N PHE A 178 24.45 -11.27 14.33
CA PHE A 178 25.34 -10.39 13.58
C PHE A 178 24.60 -9.74 12.40
N VAL A 179 25.16 -8.65 11.88
CA VAL A 179 24.70 -8.05 10.62
C VAL A 179 24.58 -9.15 9.55
N LYS A 180 23.42 -9.28 8.93
CA LYS A 180 23.05 -10.36 7.99
C LYS A 180 23.03 -11.77 8.60
N GLY A 181 23.10 -11.89 9.92
CA GLY A 181 23.16 -13.18 10.63
C GLY A 181 21.80 -13.85 10.87
N GLY A 182 20.67 -13.15 10.65
CA GLY A 182 19.32 -13.62 10.93
C GLY A 182 18.56 -14.22 9.75
N TYR A 183 19.18 -14.47 8.59
CA TYR A 183 18.49 -14.81 7.36
C TYR A 183 17.99 -16.29 7.32
N PHE A 184 18.84 -17.25 7.69
CA PHE A 184 18.50 -18.68 7.66
C PHE A 184 18.27 -19.36 9.02
N PRO A 185 18.73 -18.83 10.15
CA PRO A 185 18.56 -19.48 11.43
C PRO A 185 17.10 -19.77 11.78
N VAL A 186 16.90 -20.80 12.60
CA VAL A 186 15.62 -21.07 13.24
C VAL A 186 15.56 -20.45 14.63
N ALA A 187 14.36 -20.39 15.23
CA ALA A 187 14.21 -19.94 16.62
C ALA A 187 15.12 -20.75 17.57
N PRO A 188 15.69 -20.15 18.62
CA PRO A 188 15.47 -18.78 19.10
C PRO A 188 16.36 -17.71 18.45
N VAL A 189 17.23 -18.09 17.49
CA VAL A 189 18.10 -17.16 16.76
C VAL A 189 17.25 -16.24 15.87
N ASP A 190 16.27 -16.81 15.18
CA ASP A 190 15.24 -16.07 14.47
C ASP A 190 14.08 -15.73 15.43
N SER A 191 13.87 -14.45 15.73
CA SER A 191 12.77 -13.95 16.53
C SER A 191 11.58 -13.46 15.69
N GLY A 192 11.73 -13.39 14.38
CA GLY A 192 10.74 -12.82 13.45
C GLY A 192 9.79 -13.83 12.79
N GLN A 193 9.87 -15.13 13.09
CA GLN A 193 9.10 -16.16 12.42
C GLN A 193 7.59 -15.95 12.52
N ASP A 194 7.09 -15.66 13.73
CA ASP A 194 5.65 -15.47 13.95
C ASP A 194 5.14 -14.22 13.24
N LEU A 195 5.93 -13.13 13.22
CA LEU A 195 5.59 -11.91 12.47
C LEU A 195 5.45 -12.20 10.98
N ARG A 196 6.42 -12.91 10.39
CA ARG A 196 6.36 -13.27 8.96
C ARG A 196 5.18 -14.18 8.66
N SER A 197 4.91 -15.15 9.52
CA SER A 197 3.76 -16.06 9.37
C SER A 197 2.43 -15.30 9.43
N ALA A 198 2.29 -14.33 10.34
CA ALA A 198 1.11 -13.48 10.40
C ALA A 198 0.95 -12.63 9.13
N CYS A 199 2.05 -12.06 8.61
CA CYS A 199 2.01 -11.32 7.34
C CYS A 199 1.56 -12.20 6.18
N VAL A 200 2.08 -13.42 6.06
CA VAL A 200 1.71 -14.36 4.99
C VAL A 200 0.24 -14.74 5.09
N ASN A 201 -0.27 -15.07 6.29
CA ASN A 201 -1.68 -15.41 6.47
C ASN A 201 -2.60 -14.28 6.01
N ILE A 202 -2.28 -13.02 6.37
CA ILE A 202 -3.06 -11.86 5.93
C ILE A 202 -3.00 -11.69 4.41
N LEU A 203 -1.80 -11.86 3.81
CA LEU A 203 -1.62 -11.73 2.36
C LEU A 203 -2.33 -12.84 1.56
N GLU A 204 -2.59 -14.00 2.18
CA GLU A 204 -3.39 -15.07 1.56
C GLU A 204 -4.90 -14.80 1.64
N GLU A 205 -5.36 -13.95 2.57
CA GLU A 205 -6.76 -13.59 2.75
C GLU A 205 -7.21 -12.44 1.82
N ILE A 206 -6.28 -11.61 1.34
CA ILE A 206 -6.53 -10.43 0.50
C ILE A 206 -6.00 -10.62 -0.92
#